data_f7521b718148c87e33613d49f165998f
#
_entry.id   f7521b718148c87e33613d49f165998f
#
_cell.length_a   1.000
_cell.length_b   1.000
_cell.length_c   1.000
_cell.angle_alpha   90.00
_cell.angle_beta   90.00
_cell.angle_gamma   90.00
#
_symmetry.space_group_name_H-M   'P 1'
#
loop_
_entity.id
_entity.type
_entity.pdbx_description
1 polymer ?
#
loop_
_entity_poly.entity_id
_entity_poly.type
_entity_poly.pdbx_seq_one_letter_code
_entity_poly.pdbx_strand_id
1 'polypeptide(L)'
;MTYYIRHNEKPKGQASFYIFHHVGAVQEEDSQQGLAHFLEHMAFNGTKNLPGKKMIEYLERNGVKFGADLNAYTSYDETCYNLDNVPTANPATIDTALLILHDWSHFI
;
A
#
# COMPACT_ATOMS: atom_id res chain seq x y z
N MET A 1 15.46 0.53 -6.98
CA MET A 1 14.13 1.17 -6.75
C MET A 1 14.26 2.68 -6.83
N THR A 2 13.38 3.30 -7.58
CA THR A 2 13.33 4.77 -7.68
C THR A 2 12.27 5.29 -6.73
N TYR A 3 12.57 6.35 -6.00
CA TYR A 3 11.60 6.94 -5.09
C TYR A 3 11.54 8.45 -5.24
N TYR A 4 10.40 9.02 -4.86
CA TYR A 4 10.12 10.45 -4.92
C TYR A 4 9.55 10.91 -3.59
N ILE A 5 10.02 12.03 -3.09
CA ILE A 5 9.51 12.66 -1.88
C ILE A 5 9.11 14.08 -2.23
N ARG A 6 7.88 14.46 -1.89
CA ARG A 6 7.38 15.81 -2.12
C ARG A 6 6.80 16.39 -0.84
N HIS A 7 7.21 17.60 -0.49
CA HIS A 7 6.62 18.34 0.61
C HIS A 7 5.39 19.10 0.13
N ASN A 8 4.27 18.92 0.85
CA ASN A 8 3.03 19.66 0.62
C ASN A 8 2.59 20.29 1.93
N GLU A 9 2.19 21.57 1.87
CA GLU A 9 1.72 22.28 3.05
C GLU A 9 0.23 22.09 3.31
N LYS A 10 -0.52 21.60 2.33
CA LYS A 10 -1.97 21.37 2.43
C LYS A 10 -2.32 19.99 1.88
N PRO A 11 -3.08 19.19 2.65
CA PRO A 11 -3.47 19.43 4.04
C PRO A 11 -2.31 19.25 5.01
N LYS A 12 -2.26 20.06 6.06
CA LYS A 12 -1.26 19.91 7.11
C LYS A 12 -1.51 18.68 7.96
N GLY A 13 -0.42 18.08 8.44
CA GLY A 13 -0.50 16.95 9.36
C GLY A 13 -0.91 15.63 8.74
N GLN A 14 -0.88 15.54 7.41
CA GLN A 14 -1.21 14.32 6.68
C GLN A 14 -0.17 14.02 5.60
N ALA A 15 0.02 12.73 5.33
CA ALA A 15 0.92 12.27 4.30
C ALA A 15 0.24 11.19 3.45
N SER A 16 0.65 11.09 2.20
CA SER A 16 0.22 10.03 1.28
C SER A 16 1.42 9.22 0.85
N PHE A 17 1.24 7.90 0.77
CA PHE A 17 2.28 6.96 0.41
C PHE A 17 1.79 6.10 -0.74
N TYR A 18 2.62 5.96 -1.77
CA TYR A 18 2.29 5.16 -2.96
C TYR A 18 3.45 4.23 -3.29
N ILE A 19 3.14 3.01 -3.71
CA ILE A 19 4.10 2.13 -4.34
C ILE A 19 3.53 1.63 -5.66
N PHE A 20 4.31 1.77 -6.74
CA PHE A 20 3.92 1.36 -8.09
C PHE A 20 4.79 0.19 -8.52
N HIS A 21 4.16 -0.90 -8.93
CA HIS A 21 4.81 -2.02 -9.57
C HIS A 21 4.45 -2.01 -11.06
N HIS A 22 5.43 -2.05 -11.94
CA HIS A 22 5.20 -2.12 -13.39
C HIS A 22 4.87 -3.56 -13.80
N VAL A 23 3.88 -4.14 -13.14
CA VAL A 23 3.39 -5.50 -13.36
C VAL A 23 1.87 -5.46 -13.32
N GLY A 24 1.25 -6.07 -14.31
CA GLY A 24 -0.20 -6.14 -14.39
C GLY A 24 -0.63 -7.31 -15.28
N ALA A 25 -1.85 -7.24 -15.80
CA ALA A 25 -2.44 -8.34 -16.56
C ALA A 25 -1.64 -8.72 -17.82
N VAL A 26 -0.95 -7.77 -18.47
CA VAL A 26 -0.20 -8.05 -19.71
C VAL A 26 1.04 -8.91 -19.47
N GLN A 27 1.58 -8.94 -18.26
CA GLN A 27 2.72 -9.79 -17.92
C GLN A 27 2.30 -11.21 -17.56
N GLU A 28 1.01 -11.49 -17.45
CA GLU A 28 0.50 -12.80 -17.08
C GLU A 28 0.46 -13.72 -18.31
N GLU A 29 0.84 -14.99 -18.11
CA GLU A 29 0.57 -16.03 -19.10
C GLU A 29 -0.92 -16.40 -19.07
N ASP A 30 -1.45 -17.01 -20.15
CA ASP A 30 -2.87 -17.37 -20.23
C ASP A 30 -3.32 -18.26 -19.07
N SER A 31 -2.43 -19.14 -18.58
CA SER A 31 -2.70 -20.01 -17.42
C SER A 31 -2.67 -19.27 -16.10
N GLN A 32 -2.26 -18.01 -16.08
CA GLN A 32 -2.03 -17.21 -14.87
C GLN A 32 -2.91 -15.96 -14.82
N GLN A 33 -3.97 -15.93 -15.60
CA GLN A 33 -4.85 -14.76 -15.65
C GLN A 33 -5.45 -14.47 -14.27
N GLY A 34 -5.38 -13.20 -13.85
CA GLY A 34 -5.90 -12.74 -12.59
C GLY A 34 -4.95 -12.85 -11.42
N LEU A 35 -3.74 -13.38 -11.59
CA LEU A 35 -2.78 -13.52 -10.47
C LEU A 35 -2.30 -12.18 -9.93
N ALA A 36 -2.07 -11.19 -10.79
CA ALA A 36 -1.65 -9.86 -10.33
C ALA A 36 -2.74 -9.23 -9.45
N HIS A 37 -3.99 -9.33 -9.86
CA HIS A 37 -5.15 -8.85 -9.11
C HIS A 37 -5.34 -9.65 -7.82
N PHE A 38 -5.15 -10.97 -7.88
CA PHE A 38 -5.24 -11.83 -6.70
C PHE A 38 -4.16 -11.47 -5.67
N LEU A 39 -2.93 -11.24 -6.13
CA LEU A 39 -1.83 -10.82 -5.24
C LEU A 39 -2.11 -9.46 -4.61
N GLU A 40 -2.72 -8.55 -5.36
CA GLU A 40 -3.16 -7.26 -4.82
C GLU A 40 -4.10 -7.46 -3.63
N HIS A 41 -5.10 -8.34 -3.77
CA HIS A 41 -6.01 -8.65 -2.65
C HIS A 41 -5.26 -9.29 -1.47
N MET A 42 -4.32 -10.16 -1.75
CA MET A 42 -3.53 -10.83 -0.70
C MET A 42 -2.65 -9.86 0.08
N ALA A 43 -2.26 -8.75 -0.54
CA ALA A 43 -1.45 -7.73 0.14
C ALA A 43 -2.13 -7.14 1.37
N PHE A 44 -3.46 -7.17 1.42
CA PHE A 44 -4.24 -6.67 2.55
C PHE A 44 -4.56 -7.74 3.59
N ASN A 45 -4.26 -8.99 3.31
CA ASN A 45 -4.47 -10.11 4.25
C ASN A 45 -3.27 -10.35 5.17
N GLY A 46 -2.23 -9.53 5.05
CA GLY A 46 -1.08 -9.60 5.91
C GLY A 46 0.23 -9.61 5.14
N THR A 47 1.28 -9.22 5.83
CA THR A 47 2.63 -9.21 5.33
C THR A 47 3.54 -9.87 6.36
N LYS A 48 4.83 -9.98 6.04
CA LYS A 48 5.81 -10.59 6.94
C LYS A 48 5.82 -9.95 8.32
N ASN A 49 5.83 -8.62 8.39
CA ASN A 49 5.94 -7.88 9.64
C ASN A 49 4.58 -7.57 10.29
N LEU A 50 3.52 -7.60 9.50
CA LEU A 50 2.16 -7.31 9.94
C LEU A 50 1.21 -8.41 9.45
N PRO A 51 1.30 -9.62 10.04
CA PRO A 51 0.52 -10.77 9.57
C PRO A 51 -0.96 -10.66 9.90
N GLY A 52 -1.77 -11.32 9.08
CA GLY A 52 -3.22 -11.37 9.27
C GLY A 52 -3.86 -10.00 9.12
N LYS A 53 -4.75 -9.68 10.03
CA LYS A 53 -5.49 -8.41 10.03
C LYS A 53 -4.77 -7.28 10.78
N LYS A 54 -3.58 -7.51 11.28
CA LYS A 54 -2.86 -6.52 12.11
C LYS A 54 -2.60 -5.21 11.36
N MET A 55 -2.28 -5.29 10.08
CA MET A 55 -2.02 -4.10 9.28
C MET A 55 -3.26 -3.21 9.17
N ILE A 56 -4.39 -3.78 8.80
CA ILE A 56 -5.64 -3.03 8.66
C ILE A 56 -6.10 -2.50 10.03
N GLU A 57 -6.04 -3.33 11.06
CA GLU A 57 -6.41 -2.91 12.42
C GLU A 57 -5.56 -1.74 12.92
N TYR A 58 -4.25 -1.78 12.69
CA TYR A 58 -3.35 -0.70 13.07
C TYR A 58 -3.71 0.59 12.34
N LEU A 59 -3.92 0.52 11.04
CA LEU A 59 -4.24 1.70 10.22
C LEU A 59 -5.60 2.29 10.60
N GLU A 60 -6.61 1.46 10.81
CA GLU A 60 -7.93 1.93 11.22
C GLU A 60 -7.89 2.60 12.59
N ARG A 61 -7.10 2.06 13.51
CA ARG A 61 -6.92 2.65 14.84
C ARG A 61 -6.30 4.04 14.75
N ASN A 62 -5.49 4.31 13.73
CA ASN A 62 -4.86 5.60 13.49
C ASN A 62 -5.64 6.49 12.51
N GLY A 63 -6.89 6.14 12.20
CA GLY A 63 -7.76 6.96 11.37
C GLY A 63 -7.63 6.77 9.87
N VAL A 64 -6.86 5.77 9.43
CA VAL A 64 -6.73 5.42 8.00
C VAL A 64 -7.78 4.38 7.66
N LYS A 65 -8.78 4.78 6.87
CA LYS A 65 -9.93 3.93 6.59
C LYS A 65 -9.71 3.08 5.34
N PHE A 66 -10.01 1.80 5.46
CA PHE A 66 -9.96 0.88 4.31
C PHE A 66 -10.97 1.31 3.24
N GLY A 67 -10.53 1.34 2.00
CA GLY A 67 -11.35 1.75 0.86
C GLY A 67 -11.28 3.24 0.58
N ALA A 68 -11.31 4.08 1.61
CA ALA A 68 -11.23 5.53 1.44
C ALA A 68 -9.78 6.02 1.43
N ASP A 69 -8.98 5.55 2.38
CA ASP A 69 -7.59 6.01 2.57
C ASP A 69 -6.56 4.92 2.26
N LEU A 70 -6.90 3.67 2.47
CA LEU A 70 -6.09 2.49 2.17
C LEU A 70 -6.71 1.76 1.00
N ASN A 71 -6.02 1.73 -0.13
CA ASN A 71 -6.57 1.12 -1.34
C ASN A 71 -5.46 0.66 -2.29
N ALA A 72 -5.87 -0.01 -3.36
CA ALA A 72 -4.98 -0.45 -4.42
C ALA A 72 -5.74 -0.62 -5.72
N TYR A 73 -5.03 -0.70 -6.83
CA TYR A 73 -5.61 -1.09 -8.10
C TYR A 73 -4.62 -1.90 -8.93
N THR A 74 -5.14 -2.77 -9.78
CA THR A 74 -4.37 -3.52 -10.77
C THR A 74 -4.91 -3.19 -12.15
N SER A 75 -4.03 -2.79 -13.06
CA SER A 75 -4.37 -2.54 -14.46
C SER A 75 -3.59 -3.48 -15.39
N TYR A 76 -3.56 -3.17 -16.68
CA TYR A 76 -2.89 -4.04 -17.66
C TYR A 76 -1.38 -4.11 -17.44
N ASP A 77 -0.73 -3.03 -17.06
CA ASP A 77 0.73 -2.94 -16.95
C ASP A 77 1.22 -2.40 -15.62
N GLU A 78 0.32 -2.17 -14.66
CA GLU A 78 0.66 -1.51 -13.41
C GLU A 78 -0.21 -2.01 -12.27
N THR A 79 0.40 -2.17 -11.10
CA THR A 79 -0.30 -2.39 -9.85
C THR A 79 0.18 -1.32 -8.87
N CYS A 80 -0.77 -0.61 -8.26
CA CYS A 80 -0.48 0.46 -7.31
C CYS A 80 -1.13 0.17 -5.96
N TYR A 81 -0.38 0.41 -4.91
CA TYR A 81 -0.87 0.37 -3.53
C TYR A 81 -0.69 1.75 -2.93
N ASN A 82 -1.69 2.23 -2.20
CA ASN A 82 -1.61 3.57 -1.62
C ASN A 82 -2.19 3.66 -0.22
N LEU A 83 -1.59 4.55 0.57
CA LEU A 83 -2.07 4.99 1.86
C LEU A 83 -2.25 6.51 1.78
N ASP A 84 -3.46 7.00 1.98
CA ASP A 84 -3.76 8.42 1.98
C ASP A 84 -4.18 8.88 3.37
N ASN A 85 -4.05 10.18 3.61
CA ASN A 85 -4.51 10.83 4.85
C ASN A 85 -3.90 10.22 6.11
N VAL A 86 -2.63 9.79 6.03
CA VAL A 86 -1.91 9.23 7.17
C VAL A 86 -1.49 10.38 8.11
N PRO A 87 -1.91 10.35 9.39
CA PRO A 87 -1.52 11.40 10.34
C PRO A 87 0.00 11.44 10.55
N THR A 88 0.57 12.64 10.57
CA THR A 88 2.02 12.83 10.71
C THR A 88 2.45 13.28 12.11
N ALA A 89 1.50 13.49 13.02
CA ALA A 89 1.79 13.97 14.38
C ALA A 89 2.62 12.97 15.19
N ASN A 90 2.44 11.67 14.95
CA ASN A 90 3.18 10.60 15.62
C ASN A 90 4.19 9.99 14.67
N PRO A 91 5.51 10.12 14.92
CA PRO A 91 6.53 9.52 14.06
C PRO A 91 6.39 8.00 13.91
N ALA A 92 5.85 7.30 14.91
CA ALA A 92 5.64 5.85 14.82
C ALA A 92 4.64 5.48 13.72
N THR A 93 3.64 6.32 13.45
CA THR A 93 2.67 6.09 12.38
C THR A 93 3.34 6.17 11.01
N ILE A 94 4.23 7.14 10.81
CA ILE A 94 5.00 7.30 9.58
C ILE A 94 5.93 6.10 9.39
N ASP A 95 6.64 5.68 10.44
CA ASP A 95 7.54 4.53 10.37
C ASP A 95 6.79 3.26 10.00
N THR A 96 5.60 3.06 10.56
CA THR A 96 4.77 1.90 10.24
C THR A 96 4.27 1.96 8.80
N ALA A 97 3.88 3.13 8.30
CA ALA A 97 3.47 3.29 6.91
C ALA A 97 4.61 2.94 5.94
N LEU A 98 5.83 3.37 6.24
CA LEU A 98 7.01 3.02 5.45
C LEU A 98 7.31 1.52 5.53
N LEU A 99 7.12 0.90 6.69
CA LEU A 99 7.27 -0.55 6.86
C LEU A 99 6.26 -1.31 6.01
N ILE A 100 5.02 -0.84 5.94
CA ILE A 100 3.99 -1.44 5.10
C ILE A 100 4.39 -1.39 3.62
N LEU A 101 4.88 -0.25 3.14
CA LEU A 101 5.37 -0.12 1.77
C LEU A 101 6.55 -1.05 1.50
N HIS A 102 7.46 -1.17 2.45
CA HIS A 102 8.59 -2.10 2.35
C HIS A 102 8.10 -3.54 2.21
N ASP A 103 7.15 -3.94 3.04
CA ASP A 103 6.59 -5.29 3.00
C ASP A 103 5.84 -5.55 1.69
N TRP A 104 5.08 -4.58 1.21
CA TRP A 104 4.40 -4.70 -0.08
C TRP A 104 5.38 -4.85 -1.26
N SER A 105 6.59 -4.32 -1.11
CA SER A 105 7.59 -4.46 -2.17
C SER A 105 8.20 -5.86 -2.21
N HIS A 106 8.27 -6.59 -1.09
CA HIS A 106 9.00 -7.85 -0.99
C HIS A 106 8.33 -8.98 -0.21
N PHE A 107 7.42 -8.69 0.72
CA PHE A 107 7.00 -9.66 1.75
C PHE A 107 5.48 -9.82 1.88
N ILE A 108 4.79 -9.75 0.78
CA ILE A 108 3.35 -10.06 0.74
C ILE A 108 3.11 -11.53 1.11
#